data_e3bae57619ee715980868b86265c0a52
#
_entry.id   e3bae57619ee715980868b86265c0a52
#
_cell.length_a   1.000
_cell.length_b   1.000
_cell.length_c   1.000
_cell.angle_alpha   90.00
_cell.angle_beta   90.00
_cell.angle_gamma   90.00
#
_symmetry.space_group_name_H-M   'P 1'
#
loop_
_entity.id
_entity.type
_entity.pdbx_description
1 polymer ?
#
loop_
_entity_poly.entity_id
_entity_poly.type
_entity_poly.pdbx_seq_one_letter_code
_entity_poly.pdbx_strand_id
1 'polypeptide(L)'
;MSRSVLPILLATLGLTLSAAEPLPLAPIAPGPFAAALDSFKQYQYPEWFRDAKFGIWAHWGPQAVPRYGDWYARFMYVQDGLPDWYKAKGRDAYAFHLEHYGHPSVFGYKDLIPLWKAERWNPQQLMALYKKTGARYFVSIAAHHDNFALWNSPLHRWNSVNMGPKKDVVGLWQQAAKDQGLRFGVSEHLAGSFNWLQVAHGSDKTGAQKGVPYDGNDTANQDLYHRKGQPGDGYLSKDLVWRHEWHARIRELIDSYHPDLLYSDSVFPFEEIGAQLVAHLYNRSIPSGGSQPEAVYTCKQASEGRWVRDIERGVADAISPDPWQTDTSIGDWFYCTGQKYKPAGEVIRMLADIVSKNGNLLINVVQTPEGDLEPDMLAILDQIGSWMAINGEAIYATRPWQVFGERPSDAPEVKGGHFNEGKIAYTAKDIRFTTSKDGKTLYVIALGWPENGQLVIRSLARGSALVPGELGAIRLLGSTAEIAAQRDGQALTITMPATRPCEHAYVLALGICQ
;
A
#
# COMPACT_ATOMS: atom_id res chain seq x y z
N MET A 1 80.41 28.43 23.62
CA MET A 1 79.39 28.57 22.60
C MET A 1 78.28 27.54 22.87
N SER A 2 77.25 27.98 23.58
CA SER A 2 76.13 27.13 24.00
C SER A 2 75.06 27.24 22.96
N ARG A 3 74.62 26.10 22.36
CA ARG A 3 73.48 26.03 21.43
C ARG A 3 72.23 25.63 22.23
N SER A 4 71.33 26.56 22.35
CA SER A 4 69.95 26.30 22.87
C SER A 4 69.11 25.58 21.83
N VAL A 5 68.61 24.44 22.23
CA VAL A 5 67.62 23.69 21.45
C VAL A 5 66.21 24.05 21.94
N LEU A 6 65.41 24.67 21.10
CA LEU A 6 63.98 24.99 21.37
C LEU A 6 63.09 23.75 21.07
N PRO A 7 62.20 23.31 21.97
CA PRO A 7 61.30 22.23 21.68
C PRO A 7 60.14 22.75 20.85
N ILE A 8 59.87 22.09 19.69
CA ILE A 8 58.69 22.30 18.87
C ILE A 8 57.51 21.57 19.53
N LEU A 9 56.55 22.33 20.02
CA LEU A 9 55.29 21.82 20.54
C LEU A 9 54.38 21.50 19.31
N LEU A 10 54.21 20.22 18.96
CA LEU A 10 53.16 19.80 18.03
C LEU A 10 51.80 19.89 18.74
N ALA A 11 51.00 20.90 18.39
CA ALA A 11 49.60 20.97 18.76
C ALA A 11 48.82 20.02 17.85
N THR A 12 48.41 18.87 18.36
CA THR A 12 47.40 18.01 17.71
C THR A 12 46.04 18.69 17.80
N LEU A 13 45.61 19.34 16.73
CA LEU A 13 44.19 19.71 16.56
C LEU A 13 43.39 18.41 16.48
N GLY A 14 42.75 18.03 17.57
CA GLY A 14 41.69 17.03 17.56
C GLY A 14 40.48 17.62 16.80
N LEU A 15 40.29 17.22 15.56
CA LEU A 15 39.01 17.41 14.88
C LEU A 15 37.96 16.60 15.65
N THR A 16 37.25 17.25 16.57
CA THR A 16 35.98 16.70 17.07
C THR A 16 35.01 16.73 15.92
N LEU A 17 34.69 15.55 15.36
CA LEU A 17 33.50 15.42 14.50
C LEU A 17 32.32 15.91 15.34
N SER A 18 31.80 17.09 15.02
CA SER A 18 30.54 17.59 15.54
C SER A 18 29.47 16.59 15.16
N ALA A 19 28.72 16.06 16.13
CA ALA A 19 27.53 15.28 15.84
C ALA A 19 26.62 16.15 15.00
N ALA A 20 26.09 15.59 13.90
CA ALA A 20 25.14 16.31 13.07
C ALA A 20 23.92 16.72 13.93
N GLU A 21 23.57 18.00 13.89
CA GLU A 21 22.41 18.50 14.62
C GLU A 21 21.12 18.19 13.84
N PRO A 22 20.01 17.91 14.55
CA PRO A 22 18.71 17.72 13.90
C PRO A 22 18.27 18.98 13.14
N LEU A 23 17.71 18.81 11.94
CA LEU A 23 17.08 19.92 11.22
C LEU A 23 15.93 20.52 12.06
N PRO A 24 15.69 21.83 12.01
CA PRO A 24 14.54 22.42 12.71
C PRO A 24 13.24 21.90 12.12
N LEU A 25 12.26 21.56 12.96
CA LEU A 25 10.92 21.21 12.49
C LEU A 25 10.23 22.48 11.96
N ALA A 26 9.78 22.43 10.72
CA ALA A 26 9.08 23.54 10.11
C ALA A 26 7.68 23.73 10.74
N PRO A 27 7.15 24.96 10.89
CA PRO A 27 5.82 25.20 11.42
C PRO A 27 4.73 24.47 10.64
N ILE A 28 3.72 23.93 11.31
CA ILE A 28 2.56 23.32 10.66
C ILE A 28 1.73 24.37 9.92
N ALA A 29 1.00 23.97 8.88
CA ALA A 29 0.08 24.87 8.20
C ALA A 29 -1.02 25.37 9.17
N PRO A 30 -1.49 26.62 9.01
CA PRO A 30 -2.62 27.12 9.81
C PRO A 30 -3.86 26.25 9.62
N GLY A 31 -4.57 25.98 10.73
CA GLY A 31 -5.80 25.20 10.70
C GLY A 31 -6.15 24.64 12.08
N PRO A 32 -7.23 23.85 12.17
CA PRO A 32 -7.74 23.35 13.44
C PRO A 32 -6.94 22.18 14.03
N PHE A 33 -6.08 21.52 13.24
CA PHE A 33 -5.31 20.36 13.69
C PHE A 33 -3.98 20.81 14.28
N ALA A 34 -3.76 20.49 15.56
CA ALA A 34 -2.49 20.68 16.26
C ALA A 34 -1.65 19.39 16.23
N ALA A 35 -0.34 19.51 16.49
CA ALA A 35 0.61 18.41 16.56
C ALA A 35 0.40 17.53 17.81
N ALA A 36 -0.79 17.01 17.99
CA ALA A 36 -1.19 16.17 19.12
C ALA A 36 -2.25 15.15 18.68
N LEU A 37 -2.12 13.88 19.11
CA LEU A 37 -3.05 12.82 18.75
C LEU A 37 -4.51 13.12 19.14
N ASP A 38 -4.72 13.83 20.24
CA ASP A 38 -6.07 14.23 20.66
C ASP A 38 -6.71 15.23 19.70
N SER A 39 -5.91 16.08 19.04
CA SER A 39 -6.40 16.99 18.01
C SER A 39 -6.99 16.26 16.81
N PHE A 40 -6.52 15.04 16.52
CA PHE A 40 -6.98 14.25 15.38
C PHE A 40 -8.33 13.57 15.62
N LYS A 41 -8.87 13.53 16.84
CA LYS A 41 -10.22 13.01 17.14
C LYS A 41 -11.35 13.76 16.44
N GLN A 42 -11.10 14.99 15.98
CA GLN A 42 -12.04 15.77 15.17
C GLN A 42 -12.01 15.42 13.67
N TYR A 43 -11.08 14.55 13.22
CA TYR A 43 -10.96 14.14 11.82
C TYR A 43 -12.23 13.42 11.37
N GLN A 44 -12.70 13.77 10.18
CA GLN A 44 -13.78 13.08 9.50
C GLN A 44 -13.25 12.51 8.20
N TYR A 45 -13.52 11.23 7.98
CA TYR A 45 -13.10 10.56 6.77
C TYR A 45 -13.70 11.20 5.53
N PRO A 46 -12.92 11.67 4.55
CA PRO A 46 -13.43 12.28 3.34
C PRO A 46 -14.38 11.33 2.60
N GLU A 47 -15.49 11.88 2.11
CA GLU A 47 -16.50 11.08 1.43
C GLU A 47 -15.96 10.39 0.17
N TRP A 48 -15.05 11.06 -0.56
CA TRP A 48 -14.41 10.46 -1.72
C TRP A 48 -13.69 9.14 -1.40
N PHE A 49 -13.04 9.03 -0.22
CA PHE A 49 -12.35 7.81 0.19
C PHE A 49 -13.35 6.69 0.53
N ARG A 50 -14.41 7.06 1.27
CA ARG A 50 -15.51 6.13 1.61
C ARG A 50 -16.22 5.59 0.38
N ASP A 51 -16.27 6.36 -0.71
CA ASP A 51 -16.95 6.01 -1.96
C ASP A 51 -16.02 5.30 -2.96
N ALA A 52 -14.72 5.51 -2.88
CA ALA A 52 -13.74 5.01 -3.86
C ALA A 52 -13.61 3.49 -3.88
N LYS A 53 -13.50 2.83 -2.74
CA LYS A 53 -13.45 1.38 -2.53
C LYS A 53 -12.29 0.62 -3.18
N PHE A 54 -11.79 1.05 -4.33
CA PHE A 54 -10.76 0.36 -5.09
C PHE A 54 -9.69 1.34 -5.57
N GLY A 55 -8.45 1.11 -5.15
CA GLY A 55 -7.25 1.83 -5.57
C GLY A 55 -6.19 0.91 -6.14
N ILE A 56 -5.34 1.46 -6.98
CA ILE A 56 -4.16 0.77 -7.51
C ILE A 56 -2.89 1.44 -6.96
N TRP A 57 -1.91 0.61 -6.65
CA TRP A 57 -0.61 1.02 -6.14
C TRP A 57 0.50 0.65 -7.12
N ALA A 58 1.45 1.55 -7.33
CA ALA A 58 2.70 1.26 -8.00
C ALA A 58 3.83 1.20 -6.95
N HIS A 59 4.16 -0.01 -6.51
CA HIS A 59 5.30 -0.34 -5.64
C HIS A 59 6.50 -0.63 -6.53
N TRP A 60 7.16 0.42 -7.03
CA TRP A 60 8.08 0.33 -8.14
C TRP A 60 9.26 1.30 -7.96
N GLY A 61 10.45 0.89 -8.36
CA GLY A 61 11.68 1.66 -8.19
C GLY A 61 12.94 0.83 -8.47
N PRO A 62 14.15 1.30 -8.06
CA PRO A 62 15.41 0.63 -8.39
C PRO A 62 15.51 -0.80 -7.88
N GLN A 63 14.81 -1.18 -6.83
CA GLN A 63 14.77 -2.57 -6.35
C GLN A 63 14.20 -3.56 -7.37
N ALA A 64 13.51 -3.08 -8.41
CA ALA A 64 13.04 -3.93 -9.51
C ALA A 64 14.18 -4.38 -10.45
N VAL A 65 15.30 -3.67 -10.50
CA VAL A 65 16.42 -3.91 -11.44
C VAL A 65 16.93 -5.35 -11.40
N PRO A 66 17.20 -5.96 -10.25
CA PRO A 66 17.67 -7.33 -10.18
C PRO A 66 16.63 -8.38 -10.58
N ARG A 67 15.34 -7.99 -10.70
CA ARG A 67 14.23 -8.92 -11.01
C ARG A 67 14.14 -10.07 -10.02
N TYR A 68 14.44 -9.78 -8.75
CA TYR A 68 14.56 -10.77 -7.68
C TYR A 68 13.54 -10.56 -6.55
N GLY A 69 12.60 -9.62 -6.75
CA GLY A 69 11.50 -9.33 -5.84
C GLY A 69 11.86 -8.40 -4.68
N ASP A 70 10.98 -8.36 -3.71
CA ASP A 70 11.03 -7.42 -2.61
C ASP A 70 12.19 -7.64 -1.64
N TRP A 71 12.64 -6.58 -0.97
CA TRP A 71 13.71 -6.53 0.04
C TRP A 71 15.12 -6.82 -0.51
N TYR A 72 15.30 -6.83 -1.83
CA TYR A 72 16.58 -7.11 -2.43
C TYR A 72 17.69 -6.17 -1.94
N ALA A 73 17.44 -4.86 -1.90
CA ALA A 73 18.43 -3.85 -1.48
C ALA A 73 18.93 -4.02 -0.04
N ARG A 74 18.17 -4.73 0.81
CA ARG A 74 18.61 -5.13 2.13
C ARG A 74 19.36 -6.46 2.12
N PHE A 75 18.75 -7.47 1.51
CA PHE A 75 19.24 -8.85 1.66
C PHE A 75 20.45 -9.17 0.79
N MET A 76 20.78 -8.33 -0.18
CA MET A 76 22.07 -8.41 -0.89
C MET A 76 23.29 -8.20 0.03
N TYR A 77 23.10 -7.65 1.23
CA TYR A 77 24.12 -7.45 2.26
C TYR A 77 24.08 -8.49 3.39
N VAL A 78 23.28 -9.55 3.26
CA VAL A 78 23.08 -10.54 4.31
C VAL A 78 23.58 -11.90 3.86
N GLN A 79 24.89 -12.18 4.06
CA GLN A 79 25.51 -13.46 3.73
C GLN A 79 24.88 -14.62 4.51
N ASP A 80 24.58 -14.41 5.81
CA ASP A 80 23.99 -15.41 6.70
C ASP A 80 22.87 -14.79 7.53
N GLY A 81 21.84 -15.58 7.85
CA GLY A 81 20.77 -15.15 8.75
C GLY A 81 19.57 -14.50 8.04
N LEU A 82 19.36 -14.84 6.75
CA LEU A 82 18.12 -14.47 6.06
C LEU A 82 16.89 -15.01 6.80
N PRO A 83 15.80 -14.22 6.90
CA PRO A 83 14.56 -14.66 7.54
C PRO A 83 13.95 -15.89 6.86
N ASP A 84 13.30 -16.76 7.64
CA ASP A 84 12.70 -17.99 7.11
C ASP A 84 11.61 -17.71 6.07
N TRP A 85 10.82 -16.64 6.23
CA TRP A 85 9.82 -16.24 5.24
C TRP A 85 10.42 -15.84 3.88
N TYR A 86 11.68 -15.32 3.87
CA TYR A 86 12.39 -14.98 2.64
C TYR A 86 12.98 -16.24 1.99
N LYS A 87 13.62 -17.10 2.80
CA LYS A 87 14.14 -18.41 2.35
C LYS A 87 13.02 -19.32 1.82
N ALA A 88 11.84 -19.28 2.43
CA ALA A 88 10.68 -20.05 1.98
C ALA A 88 10.20 -19.66 0.57
N LYS A 89 10.57 -18.47 0.07
CA LYS A 89 10.37 -18.06 -1.32
C LYS A 89 11.43 -18.64 -2.27
N GLY A 90 12.37 -19.45 -1.79
CA GLY A 90 13.51 -19.97 -2.57
C GLY A 90 14.56 -18.92 -2.92
N ARG A 91 14.71 -17.88 -2.10
CA ARG A 91 15.57 -16.72 -2.38
C ARG A 91 16.78 -16.66 -1.47
N ASP A 92 17.92 -16.33 -2.09
CA ASP A 92 19.15 -15.91 -1.43
C ASP A 92 19.71 -14.71 -2.22
N ALA A 93 19.37 -13.50 -1.77
CA ALA A 93 19.74 -12.28 -2.48
C ALA A 93 21.25 -12.00 -2.43
N TYR A 94 21.94 -12.42 -1.36
CA TYR A 94 23.39 -12.28 -1.28
C TYR A 94 24.11 -13.17 -2.29
N ALA A 95 23.77 -14.46 -2.34
CA ALA A 95 24.37 -15.40 -3.30
C ALA A 95 24.05 -14.97 -4.74
N PHE A 96 22.81 -14.58 -5.03
CA PHE A 96 22.41 -14.05 -6.33
C PHE A 96 23.20 -12.79 -6.71
N HIS A 97 23.36 -11.86 -5.76
CA HIS A 97 24.10 -10.62 -6.00
C HIS A 97 25.58 -10.89 -6.31
N LEU A 98 26.19 -11.78 -5.52
CA LEU A 98 27.60 -12.18 -5.71
C LEU A 98 27.82 -12.79 -7.10
N GLU A 99 26.90 -13.60 -7.59
CA GLU A 99 26.98 -14.26 -8.91
C GLU A 99 26.80 -13.27 -10.07
N HIS A 100 25.86 -12.31 -9.96
CA HIS A 100 25.44 -11.48 -11.10
C HIS A 100 26.08 -10.09 -11.11
N TYR A 101 26.46 -9.55 -9.94
CA TYR A 101 26.97 -8.18 -9.79
C TYR A 101 28.34 -8.11 -9.10
N GLY A 102 28.74 -9.18 -8.42
CA GLY A 102 29.97 -9.21 -7.64
C GLY A 102 29.75 -8.89 -6.16
N HIS A 103 30.86 -8.73 -5.44
CA HIS A 103 30.81 -8.54 -3.99
C HIS A 103 30.27 -7.14 -3.60
N PRO A 104 29.41 -7.01 -2.55
CA PRO A 104 28.81 -5.74 -2.16
C PRO A 104 29.79 -4.65 -1.69
N SER A 105 31.05 -4.97 -1.48
CA SER A 105 32.10 -3.95 -1.25
C SER A 105 32.56 -3.24 -2.53
N VAL A 106 32.26 -3.79 -3.70
CA VAL A 106 32.69 -3.28 -5.02
C VAL A 106 31.49 -2.78 -5.80
N PHE A 107 30.43 -3.55 -5.82
CA PHE A 107 29.16 -3.23 -6.50
C PHE A 107 28.03 -3.36 -5.48
N GLY A 108 27.57 -2.25 -4.94
CA GLY A 108 26.52 -2.22 -3.94
C GLY A 108 25.19 -1.71 -4.49
N TYR A 109 24.24 -1.43 -3.59
CA TYR A 109 22.93 -0.93 -4.00
C TYR A 109 23.00 0.42 -4.74
N LYS A 110 23.92 1.30 -4.33
CA LYS A 110 24.18 2.57 -5.03
C LYS A 110 24.50 2.40 -6.52
N ASP A 111 25.08 1.26 -6.90
CA ASP A 111 25.48 0.96 -8.28
C ASP A 111 24.32 0.35 -9.08
N LEU A 112 23.33 -0.25 -8.41
CA LEU A 112 22.08 -0.70 -9.03
C LEU A 112 21.14 0.46 -9.41
N ILE A 113 21.10 1.52 -8.58
CA ILE A 113 20.22 2.67 -8.79
C ILE A 113 20.35 3.27 -10.20
N PRO A 114 21.56 3.56 -10.73
CA PRO A 114 21.72 4.09 -12.08
C PRO A 114 21.28 3.16 -13.20
N LEU A 115 21.14 1.85 -12.94
CA LEU A 115 20.68 0.86 -13.90
C LEU A 115 19.17 0.88 -14.11
N TRP A 116 18.41 1.46 -13.18
CA TRP A 116 16.98 1.64 -13.33
C TRP A 116 16.68 2.77 -14.32
N LYS A 117 16.34 2.43 -15.55
CA LYS A 117 16.15 3.41 -16.64
C LYS A 117 14.68 3.72 -16.92
N ALA A 118 13.77 2.80 -16.60
CA ALA A 118 12.33 2.97 -16.86
C ALA A 118 12.03 3.36 -18.33
N GLU A 119 12.69 2.71 -19.28
CA GLU A 119 12.69 3.14 -20.69
C GLU A 119 11.37 2.90 -21.42
N ARG A 120 10.55 1.94 -20.92
CA ARG A 120 9.22 1.64 -21.48
C ARG A 120 8.07 2.20 -20.64
N TRP A 121 8.41 2.91 -19.55
CA TRP A 121 7.41 3.48 -18.67
C TRP A 121 6.61 4.60 -19.32
N ASN A 122 5.31 4.42 -19.38
CA ASN A 122 4.37 5.42 -19.87
C ASN A 122 3.24 5.61 -18.82
N PRO A 123 3.35 6.61 -17.94
CA PRO A 123 2.39 6.81 -16.86
C PRO A 123 0.97 7.13 -17.37
N GLN A 124 0.81 7.80 -18.51
CA GLN A 124 -0.49 8.13 -19.07
C GLN A 124 -1.22 6.88 -19.55
N GLN A 125 -0.52 5.98 -20.26
CA GLN A 125 -1.11 4.73 -20.73
C GLN A 125 -1.47 3.81 -19.56
N LEU A 126 -0.58 3.68 -18.59
CA LEU A 126 -0.83 2.87 -17.39
C LEU A 126 -2.00 3.43 -16.57
N MET A 127 -2.08 4.75 -16.40
CA MET A 127 -3.17 5.35 -15.63
C MET A 127 -4.52 5.20 -16.34
N ALA A 128 -4.55 5.30 -17.67
CA ALA A 128 -5.77 5.01 -18.46
C ALA A 128 -6.20 3.54 -18.30
N LEU A 129 -5.23 2.60 -18.29
CA LEU A 129 -5.50 1.19 -18.01
C LEU A 129 -6.04 1.00 -16.59
N TYR A 130 -5.42 1.61 -15.58
CA TYR A 130 -5.86 1.51 -14.18
C TYR A 130 -7.26 2.09 -13.97
N LYS A 131 -7.58 3.21 -14.65
CA LYS A 131 -8.94 3.75 -14.69
C LYS A 131 -9.93 2.74 -15.30
N LYS A 132 -9.57 2.14 -16.45
CA LYS A 132 -10.38 1.10 -17.12
C LYS A 132 -10.57 -0.13 -16.23
N THR A 133 -9.55 -0.54 -15.48
CA THR A 133 -9.63 -1.63 -14.49
C THR A 133 -10.60 -1.33 -13.35
N GLY A 134 -10.95 -0.05 -13.14
CA GLY A 134 -11.95 0.38 -12.16
C GLY A 134 -11.36 1.15 -10.98
N ALA A 135 -10.08 1.48 -10.97
CA ALA A 135 -9.50 2.29 -9.90
C ALA A 135 -10.18 3.66 -9.78
N ARG A 136 -10.37 4.12 -8.55
CA ARG A 136 -10.85 5.45 -8.19
C ARG A 136 -9.77 6.32 -7.58
N TYR A 137 -8.70 5.72 -7.08
CA TYR A 137 -7.50 6.41 -6.63
C TYR A 137 -6.27 5.58 -7.02
N PHE A 138 -5.16 6.27 -7.11
CA PHE A 138 -3.87 5.68 -7.42
C PHE A 138 -2.84 6.16 -6.40
N VAL A 139 -1.98 5.26 -5.93
CA VAL A 139 -0.89 5.55 -5.01
C VAL A 139 0.45 5.24 -5.68
N SER A 140 1.34 6.23 -5.73
CA SER A 140 2.74 6.00 -6.09
C SER A 140 3.56 5.76 -4.83
N ILE A 141 4.41 4.74 -4.82
CA ILE A 141 5.49 4.78 -3.83
C ILE A 141 6.34 6.03 -4.09
N ALA A 142 6.62 6.80 -3.06
CA ALA A 142 7.51 7.96 -3.14
C ALA A 142 8.93 7.59 -2.73
N ALA A 143 9.09 6.76 -1.70
CA ALA A 143 10.34 6.11 -1.34
C ALA A 143 10.05 4.82 -0.60
N HIS A 144 10.83 3.79 -0.88
CA HIS A 144 10.87 2.55 -0.10
C HIS A 144 11.90 2.66 1.05
N HIS A 145 12.08 1.60 1.81
CA HIS A 145 13.13 1.52 2.86
C HIS A 145 14.55 1.68 2.31
N ASP A 146 14.73 1.55 1.01
CA ASP A 146 16.00 1.69 0.29
C ASP A 146 16.51 3.13 0.20
N ASN A 147 15.75 4.07 0.79
CA ASN A 147 16.10 5.48 0.89
C ASN A 147 16.23 6.22 -0.45
N PHE A 148 15.73 5.66 -1.55
CA PHE A 148 15.73 6.31 -2.86
C PHE A 148 14.44 7.08 -3.09
N ALA A 149 14.53 8.39 -3.35
CA ALA A 149 13.38 9.24 -3.59
C ALA A 149 12.91 9.19 -5.05
N LEU A 150 11.61 8.95 -5.28
CA LEU A 150 11.03 8.92 -6.62
C LEU A 150 10.49 10.29 -7.07
N TRP A 151 10.80 11.35 -6.33
CA TRP A 151 10.41 12.74 -6.63
C TRP A 151 11.62 13.65 -6.75
N ASN A 152 11.41 14.85 -7.27
CA ASN A 152 12.43 15.89 -7.38
C ASN A 152 12.72 16.52 -6.01
N SER A 153 13.53 15.84 -5.20
CA SER A 153 13.90 16.31 -3.86
C SER A 153 15.17 17.16 -3.88
N PRO A 154 15.13 18.44 -3.48
CA PRO A 154 16.33 19.22 -3.20
C PRO A 154 17.02 18.80 -1.89
N LEU A 155 16.33 18.09 -0.99
CA LEU A 155 16.89 17.67 0.29
C LEU A 155 17.71 16.37 0.22
N HIS A 156 17.55 15.62 -0.89
CA HIS A 156 18.17 14.30 -1.01
C HIS A 156 18.66 14.04 -2.44
N ARG A 157 19.99 13.86 -2.59
CA ARG A 157 20.59 13.69 -3.93
C ARG A 157 20.25 12.34 -4.61
N TRP A 158 19.95 11.31 -3.80
CA TRP A 158 19.56 9.98 -4.31
C TRP A 158 18.09 9.98 -4.70
N ASN A 159 17.80 10.57 -5.85
CA ASN A 159 16.45 10.70 -6.36
C ASN A 159 16.35 10.43 -7.87
N SER A 160 15.14 10.14 -8.34
CA SER A 160 14.85 9.72 -9.70
C SER A 160 15.09 10.81 -10.77
N VAL A 161 15.25 12.07 -10.37
CA VAL A 161 15.60 13.17 -11.28
C VAL A 161 17.11 13.23 -11.50
N ASN A 162 17.89 13.01 -10.45
CA ASN A 162 19.34 13.07 -10.50
C ASN A 162 19.95 11.81 -11.14
N MET A 163 19.33 10.66 -10.97
CA MET A 163 19.86 9.38 -11.43
C MET A 163 18.75 8.41 -11.85
N GLY A 164 19.14 7.28 -12.41
CA GLY A 164 18.18 6.32 -12.94
C GLY A 164 17.43 6.87 -14.17
N PRO A 165 16.09 6.97 -14.13
CA PRO A 165 15.27 7.43 -15.26
C PRO A 165 15.41 8.93 -15.55
N LYS A 166 15.99 9.71 -14.65
CA LYS A 166 16.12 11.17 -14.72
C LYS A 166 14.78 11.87 -14.96
N LYS A 167 13.77 11.43 -14.20
CA LYS A 167 12.39 11.93 -14.26
C LYS A 167 11.85 12.10 -12.85
N ASP A 168 10.98 13.08 -12.67
CA ASP A 168 10.13 13.20 -11.49
C ASP A 168 9.00 12.16 -11.59
N VAL A 169 9.25 10.97 -11.07
CA VAL A 169 8.32 9.84 -11.19
C VAL A 169 7.00 10.12 -10.45
N VAL A 170 7.06 10.67 -9.23
CA VAL A 170 5.88 11.04 -8.45
C VAL A 170 5.06 12.11 -9.17
N GLY A 171 5.71 13.16 -9.66
CA GLY A 171 5.02 14.26 -10.38
C GLY A 171 4.37 13.79 -11.69
N LEU A 172 5.03 12.91 -12.44
CA LEU A 172 4.46 12.34 -13.65
C LEU A 172 3.28 11.41 -13.39
N TRP A 173 3.33 10.61 -12.32
CA TRP A 173 2.19 9.81 -11.87
C TRP A 173 1.02 10.68 -11.44
N GLN A 174 1.30 11.75 -10.66
CA GLN A 174 0.27 12.71 -10.22
C GLN A 174 -0.44 13.34 -11.42
N GLN A 175 0.32 13.82 -12.40
CA GLN A 175 -0.25 14.44 -13.60
C GLN A 175 -1.14 13.44 -14.35
N ALA A 176 -0.66 12.20 -14.54
CA ALA A 176 -1.43 11.16 -15.21
C ALA A 176 -2.72 10.80 -14.46
N ALA A 177 -2.67 10.72 -13.12
CA ALA A 177 -3.85 10.47 -12.28
C ALA A 177 -4.87 11.60 -12.41
N LYS A 178 -4.42 12.86 -12.36
CA LYS A 178 -5.25 14.03 -12.51
C LYS A 178 -5.92 14.08 -13.89
N ASP A 179 -5.18 13.77 -14.95
CA ASP A 179 -5.70 13.74 -16.33
C ASP A 179 -6.81 12.68 -16.50
N GLN A 180 -6.75 11.59 -15.73
CA GLN A 180 -7.78 10.56 -15.69
C GLN A 180 -8.88 10.82 -14.63
N GLY A 181 -8.82 11.91 -13.87
CA GLY A 181 -9.77 12.22 -12.80
C GLY A 181 -9.72 11.22 -11.64
N LEU A 182 -8.55 10.64 -11.36
CA LEU A 182 -8.31 9.80 -10.18
C LEU A 182 -7.75 10.64 -9.05
N ARG A 183 -8.11 10.31 -7.81
CA ARG A 183 -7.43 10.83 -6.62
C ARG A 183 -6.01 10.27 -6.59
N PHE A 184 -5.05 11.10 -6.16
CA PHE A 184 -3.64 10.76 -6.13
C PHE A 184 -3.10 10.66 -4.71
N GLY A 185 -2.47 9.53 -4.40
CA GLY A 185 -1.78 9.32 -3.14
C GLY A 185 -0.30 9.02 -3.33
N VAL A 186 0.43 9.13 -2.24
CA VAL A 186 1.83 8.71 -2.13
C VAL A 186 2.01 7.81 -0.92
N SER A 187 2.94 6.85 -1.05
CA SER A 187 3.38 6.05 0.09
C SER A 187 4.85 6.28 0.40
N GLU A 188 5.18 6.31 1.69
CA GLU A 188 6.53 6.41 2.20
C GLU A 188 6.84 5.25 3.14
N HIS A 189 8.01 4.67 2.98
CA HIS A 189 8.56 3.63 3.86
C HIS A 189 9.84 4.12 4.54
N LEU A 190 10.11 5.41 4.45
CA LEU A 190 11.34 6.04 4.96
C LEU A 190 11.44 5.97 6.48
N ALA A 191 10.32 5.96 7.20
CA ALA A 191 10.33 5.89 8.66
C ALA A 191 11.18 4.71 9.17
N GLY A 192 11.13 3.55 8.47
CA GLY A 192 11.92 2.36 8.79
C GLY A 192 13.31 2.31 8.15
N SER A 193 13.61 3.18 7.19
CA SER A 193 14.79 3.10 6.31
C SER A 193 16.12 3.07 7.09
N PHE A 194 16.25 3.87 8.13
CA PHE A 194 17.50 4.00 8.90
C PHE A 194 18.02 2.64 9.38
N ASN A 195 17.19 1.87 10.06
CA ASN A 195 17.57 0.55 10.58
C ASN A 195 17.49 -0.56 9.53
N TRP A 196 16.67 -0.36 8.50
CA TRP A 196 16.57 -1.31 7.40
C TRP A 196 17.88 -1.41 6.62
N LEU A 197 18.60 -0.30 6.39
CA LEU A 197 19.86 -0.24 5.66
C LEU A 197 21.11 -0.52 6.52
N GLN A 198 20.98 -0.69 7.85
CA GLN A 198 22.16 -0.94 8.71
C GLN A 198 22.96 -2.20 8.34
N VAL A 199 22.36 -3.16 7.65
CA VAL A 199 23.06 -4.35 7.12
C VAL A 199 24.17 -3.99 6.13
N ALA A 200 24.04 -2.87 5.41
CA ALA A 200 25.05 -2.37 4.47
C ALA A 200 26.34 -1.90 5.15
N HIS A 201 26.32 -1.69 6.47
CA HIS A 201 27.53 -1.40 7.27
C HIS A 201 28.24 -2.68 7.75
N GLY A 202 27.78 -3.84 7.33
CA GLY A 202 28.34 -5.15 7.66
C GLY A 202 29.59 -5.50 6.84
N SER A 203 29.91 -6.78 6.90
CA SER A 203 30.95 -7.44 6.12
C SER A 203 30.64 -8.93 6.06
N ASP A 204 31.30 -9.66 5.17
CA ASP A 204 31.24 -11.12 5.14
C ASP A 204 31.70 -11.73 6.47
N LYS A 205 31.00 -12.76 6.91
CA LYS A 205 31.32 -13.51 8.14
C LYS A 205 32.21 -14.71 7.85
N THR A 206 32.18 -15.22 6.62
CA THR A 206 32.88 -16.43 6.18
C THR A 206 33.43 -16.26 4.75
N GLY A 207 34.27 -17.19 4.31
CA GLY A 207 34.78 -17.22 2.93
C GLY A 207 35.98 -16.31 2.66
N ALA A 208 36.33 -16.13 1.38
CA ALA A 208 37.51 -15.39 0.95
C ALA A 208 37.43 -13.88 1.24
N GLN A 209 36.23 -13.33 1.32
CA GLN A 209 35.97 -11.90 1.60
C GLN A 209 35.64 -11.61 3.07
N LYS A 210 35.90 -12.58 3.97
CA LYS A 210 35.61 -12.43 5.40
C LYS A 210 36.22 -11.14 5.96
N GLY A 211 35.36 -10.31 6.56
CA GLY A 211 35.72 -9.05 7.19
C GLY A 211 35.92 -7.87 6.23
N VAL A 212 35.77 -8.08 4.92
CA VAL A 212 35.79 -6.98 3.94
C VAL A 212 34.51 -6.15 4.12
N PRO A 213 34.60 -4.84 4.47
CA PRO A 213 33.43 -4.00 4.69
C PRO A 213 32.62 -3.83 3.41
N TYR A 214 31.29 -3.90 3.52
CA TYR A 214 30.40 -3.54 2.42
C TYR A 214 30.42 -2.02 2.16
N ASP A 215 29.94 -1.61 0.99
CA ASP A 215 29.99 -0.22 0.51
C ASP A 215 29.19 0.79 1.35
N GLY A 216 28.23 0.34 2.18
CA GLY A 216 27.55 1.19 3.16
C GLY A 216 28.48 1.76 4.24
N ASN A 217 29.70 1.23 4.38
CA ASN A 217 30.74 1.81 5.26
C ASN A 217 31.46 3.02 4.63
N ASP A 218 31.26 3.29 3.33
CA ASP A 218 31.81 4.48 2.68
C ASP A 218 31.05 5.74 3.15
N THR A 219 31.77 6.61 3.87
CA THR A 219 31.19 7.84 4.39
C THR A 219 30.70 8.82 3.34
N ALA A 220 31.19 8.72 2.10
CA ALA A 220 30.73 9.53 0.97
C ALA A 220 29.28 9.22 0.55
N ASN A 221 28.74 8.07 0.96
CA ASN A 221 27.39 7.60 0.61
C ASN A 221 26.48 7.43 1.85
N GLN A 222 26.82 8.06 2.96
CA GLN A 222 26.00 8.00 4.20
C GLN A 222 24.60 8.62 4.03
N ASP A 223 24.41 9.48 3.08
CA ASP A 223 23.10 10.04 2.73
C ASP A 223 22.18 9.00 2.07
N LEU A 224 22.71 7.92 1.46
CA LEU A 224 21.94 6.77 1.01
C LEU A 224 21.80 5.70 2.11
N TYR A 225 22.94 5.25 2.66
CA TYR A 225 23.00 4.12 3.60
C TYR A 225 22.76 4.49 5.05
N HIS A 226 22.54 5.78 5.32
CA HIS A 226 22.55 6.40 6.65
C HIS A 226 23.90 6.30 7.34
N ARG A 227 24.04 6.97 8.48
CA ARG A 227 25.16 6.74 9.37
C ARG A 227 24.96 5.44 10.15
N LYS A 228 26.04 4.87 10.66
CA LYS A 228 25.97 3.66 11.47
C LYS A 228 25.13 3.92 12.73
N GLY A 229 24.07 3.13 12.88
CA GLY A 229 23.14 3.22 14.00
C GLY A 229 23.65 2.59 15.29
N GLN A 230 22.91 2.78 16.37
CA GLN A 230 23.22 2.16 17.65
C GLN A 230 22.66 0.73 17.72
N PRO A 231 23.37 -0.21 18.35
CA PRO A 231 22.85 -1.55 18.58
C PRO A 231 21.53 -1.51 19.36
N GLY A 232 20.53 -2.29 18.91
CA GLY A 232 19.24 -2.40 19.60
C GLY A 232 18.25 -1.26 19.31
N ASP A 233 18.57 -0.37 18.39
CA ASP A 233 17.58 0.56 17.84
C ASP A 233 16.52 -0.23 17.06
N GLY A 234 15.24 0.08 17.26
CA GLY A 234 14.11 -0.63 16.66
C GLY A 234 13.86 -0.26 15.20
N TYR A 235 12.82 -0.84 14.60
CA TYR A 235 12.42 -0.53 13.22
C TYR A 235 12.26 0.97 12.99
N LEU A 236 11.55 1.67 13.86
CA LEU A 236 11.51 3.12 13.91
C LEU A 236 12.67 3.63 14.78
N SER A 237 13.71 4.14 14.14
CA SER A 237 14.92 4.61 14.82
C SER A 237 14.63 5.68 15.86
N LYS A 238 15.40 5.65 16.97
CA LYS A 238 15.40 6.70 18.01
C LYS A 238 16.31 7.88 17.67
N ASP A 239 17.06 7.79 16.58
CA ASP A 239 17.95 8.82 16.12
C ASP A 239 17.21 10.10 15.75
N LEU A 240 17.40 11.18 16.52
CA LEU A 240 16.68 12.44 16.33
C LEU A 240 17.05 13.14 15.02
N VAL A 241 18.30 13.03 14.56
CA VAL A 241 18.70 13.63 13.28
C VAL A 241 17.95 12.97 12.14
N TRP A 242 17.85 11.63 12.15
CA TRP A 242 17.06 10.91 11.16
C TRP A 242 15.56 11.24 11.22
N ARG A 243 14.98 11.29 12.42
CA ARG A 243 13.55 11.61 12.58
C ARG A 243 13.20 12.99 12.01
N HIS A 244 14.08 13.99 12.22
CA HIS A 244 13.90 15.33 11.68
C HIS A 244 14.16 15.40 10.17
N GLU A 245 15.13 14.64 9.66
CA GLU A 245 15.35 14.50 8.22
C GLU A 245 14.15 13.85 7.53
N TRP A 246 13.64 12.75 8.09
CA TRP A 246 12.41 12.10 7.63
C TRP A 246 11.24 13.11 7.56
N HIS A 247 11.02 13.86 8.65
CA HIS A 247 9.98 14.87 8.69
C HIS A 247 10.15 15.93 7.59
N ALA A 248 11.37 16.45 7.41
CA ALA A 248 11.63 17.47 6.39
C ALA A 248 11.35 16.94 4.98
N ARG A 249 11.75 15.70 4.65
CA ARG A 249 11.55 15.09 3.34
C ARG A 249 10.09 14.76 3.07
N ILE A 250 9.35 14.21 4.04
CA ILE A 250 7.93 13.91 3.84
C ILE A 250 7.10 15.19 3.81
N ARG A 251 7.49 16.20 4.58
CA ARG A 251 6.89 17.53 4.48
C ARG A 251 7.08 18.15 3.11
N GLU A 252 8.29 18.08 2.55
CA GLU A 252 8.59 18.49 1.18
C GLU A 252 7.67 17.81 0.17
N LEU A 253 7.48 16.48 0.31
CA LEU A 253 6.59 15.69 -0.54
C LEU A 253 5.13 16.18 -0.46
N ILE A 254 4.62 16.44 0.76
CA ILE A 254 3.28 17.00 0.98
C ILE A 254 3.14 18.38 0.32
N ASP A 255 4.13 19.25 0.54
CA ASP A 255 4.08 20.64 0.06
C ASP A 255 4.24 20.76 -1.45
N SER A 256 4.95 19.83 -2.09
CA SER A 256 5.19 19.82 -3.53
C SER A 256 4.06 19.18 -4.33
N TYR A 257 3.45 18.12 -3.82
CA TYR A 257 2.50 17.30 -4.59
C TYR A 257 1.08 17.32 -4.04
N HIS A 258 0.82 17.86 -2.86
CA HIS A 258 -0.51 17.95 -2.25
C HIS A 258 -1.31 16.64 -2.42
N PRO A 259 -0.83 15.49 -1.92
CA PRO A 259 -1.48 14.22 -2.14
C PRO A 259 -2.83 14.13 -1.45
N ASP A 260 -3.82 13.50 -2.09
CA ASP A 260 -5.11 13.17 -1.49
C ASP A 260 -4.98 12.06 -0.42
N LEU A 261 -3.91 11.25 -0.49
CA LEU A 261 -3.62 10.19 0.46
C LEU A 261 -2.11 10.11 0.73
N LEU A 262 -1.73 10.07 2.01
CA LEU A 262 -0.38 9.76 2.46
C LEU A 262 -0.40 8.46 3.27
N TYR A 263 0.34 7.46 2.81
CA TYR A 263 0.53 6.18 3.51
C TYR A 263 1.95 6.11 4.10
N SER A 264 2.04 5.81 5.40
CA SER A 264 3.29 5.46 6.07
C SER A 264 3.33 3.96 6.36
N ASP A 265 4.32 3.24 5.80
CA ASP A 265 4.48 1.79 5.95
C ASP A 265 5.03 1.42 7.33
N SER A 266 4.26 1.73 8.38
CA SER A 266 4.59 1.40 9.76
C SER A 266 3.38 1.58 10.67
N VAL A 267 3.57 1.41 12.00
CA VAL A 267 2.75 2.07 13.00
C VAL A 267 2.96 3.58 12.88
N PHE A 268 2.13 4.37 13.57
CA PHE A 268 2.25 5.84 13.54
C PHE A 268 3.70 6.27 13.88
N PRO A 269 4.43 6.92 12.93
CA PRO A 269 5.86 7.11 13.09
C PRO A 269 6.19 8.28 14.02
N PHE A 270 7.21 8.09 14.86
CA PHE A 270 7.91 9.14 15.60
C PHE A 270 7.04 10.07 16.47
N GLU A 271 5.90 9.58 16.94
CA GLU A 271 5.07 10.24 17.98
C GLU A 271 4.77 11.72 17.65
N GLU A 272 5.33 12.67 18.41
CA GLU A 272 5.08 14.11 18.23
C GLU A 272 5.58 14.63 16.88
N ILE A 273 6.71 14.13 16.38
CA ILE A 273 7.26 14.52 15.06
C ILE A 273 6.31 14.07 13.94
N GLY A 274 5.78 12.85 14.05
CA GLY A 274 4.74 12.35 13.14
C GLY A 274 3.44 13.13 13.27
N ALA A 275 3.06 13.51 14.49
CA ALA A 275 1.87 14.32 14.71
C ALA A 275 1.98 15.71 14.06
N GLN A 276 3.17 16.34 14.05
CA GLN A 276 3.38 17.58 13.31
C GLN A 276 3.15 17.40 11.81
N LEU A 277 3.64 16.29 11.25
CA LEU A 277 3.50 15.98 9.83
C LEU A 277 2.02 15.76 9.45
N VAL A 278 1.28 14.96 10.23
CA VAL A 278 -0.13 14.65 9.96
C VAL A 278 -1.01 15.88 10.18
N ALA A 279 -0.76 16.70 11.21
CA ALA A 279 -1.45 17.97 11.40
C ALA A 279 -1.23 18.91 10.20
N HIS A 280 0.01 18.96 9.68
CA HIS A 280 0.32 19.74 8.49
C HIS A 280 -0.45 19.24 7.26
N LEU A 281 -0.46 17.92 6.99
CA LEU A 281 -1.20 17.30 5.90
C LEU A 281 -2.70 17.65 5.97
N TYR A 282 -3.30 17.46 7.15
CA TYR A 282 -4.73 17.73 7.37
C TYR A 282 -5.05 19.21 7.14
N ASN A 283 -4.33 20.12 7.80
CA ASN A 283 -4.58 21.54 7.65
C ASN A 283 -4.40 22.05 6.21
N ARG A 284 -3.39 21.55 5.50
CA ARG A 284 -3.12 21.89 4.09
C ARG A 284 -4.22 21.44 3.14
N SER A 285 -4.90 20.35 3.48
CA SER A 285 -5.93 19.76 2.62
C SER A 285 -7.35 20.27 2.88
N ILE A 286 -7.54 21.16 3.85
CA ILE A 286 -8.85 21.77 4.10
C ILE A 286 -9.18 22.72 2.94
N PRO A 287 -10.28 22.49 2.22
CA PRO A 287 -10.70 23.40 1.15
C PRO A 287 -11.00 24.81 1.68
N SER A 288 -10.85 25.82 0.82
CA SER A 288 -11.21 27.21 1.20
C SER A 288 -12.67 27.29 1.66
N GLY A 289 -12.88 27.78 2.87
CA GLY A 289 -14.21 27.84 3.52
C GLY A 289 -14.69 26.51 4.13
N GLY A 290 -13.91 25.43 4.00
CA GLY A 290 -14.18 24.15 4.65
C GLY A 290 -13.70 24.09 6.10
N SER A 291 -14.07 23.03 6.80
CA SER A 291 -13.65 22.76 8.19
C SER A 291 -12.99 21.38 8.36
N GLN A 292 -13.07 20.53 7.34
CA GLN A 292 -12.55 19.17 7.36
C GLN A 292 -11.52 18.95 6.25
N PRO A 293 -10.49 18.12 6.48
CA PRO A 293 -9.49 17.81 5.47
C PRO A 293 -10.06 16.92 4.37
N GLU A 294 -9.58 17.14 3.15
CA GLU A 294 -9.80 16.24 2.01
C GLU A 294 -8.74 15.13 1.92
N ALA A 295 -7.60 15.29 2.61
CA ALA A 295 -6.55 14.28 2.61
C ALA A 295 -6.83 13.16 3.62
N VAL A 296 -6.37 11.97 3.24
CA VAL A 296 -6.35 10.77 4.06
C VAL A 296 -4.91 10.50 4.50
N TYR A 297 -4.70 10.34 5.80
CA TYR A 297 -3.50 9.71 6.33
C TYR A 297 -3.81 8.24 6.67
N THR A 298 -2.90 7.34 6.31
CA THR A 298 -3.06 5.91 6.61
C THR A 298 -1.76 5.29 7.09
N CYS A 299 -1.85 4.41 8.08
CA CYS A 299 -0.76 3.59 8.61
C CYS A 299 -1.30 2.32 9.26
N LYS A 300 -0.41 1.40 9.67
CA LYS A 300 -0.79 0.09 10.22
C LYS A 300 -1.31 0.13 11.67
N GLN A 301 -1.23 1.27 12.35
CA GLN A 301 -1.73 1.42 13.72
C GLN A 301 -3.25 1.57 13.76
N ALA A 302 -3.89 1.04 14.81
CA ALA A 302 -5.31 1.29 15.08
C ALA A 302 -5.59 2.79 15.16
N SER A 303 -6.66 3.24 14.47
CA SER A 303 -6.88 4.67 14.22
C SER A 303 -7.69 5.37 15.33
N GLU A 304 -8.64 4.66 15.91
CA GLU A 304 -9.62 5.25 16.85
C GLU A 304 -10.25 6.55 16.30
N GLY A 305 -10.56 6.58 14.99
CA GLY A 305 -11.15 7.74 14.33
C GLY A 305 -10.18 8.85 13.89
N ARG A 306 -8.86 8.70 14.13
CA ARG A 306 -7.87 9.75 13.86
C ARG A 306 -7.26 9.72 12.46
N TRP A 307 -7.25 8.55 11.84
CA TRP A 307 -6.73 8.26 10.49
C TRP A 307 -7.35 6.96 9.95
N VAL A 308 -7.04 6.58 8.73
CA VAL A 308 -7.43 5.29 8.17
C VAL A 308 -6.43 4.23 8.60
N ARG A 309 -6.90 3.14 9.24
CA ARG A 309 -6.06 1.98 9.53
C ARG A 309 -5.81 1.19 8.25
N ASP A 310 -4.57 0.82 8.01
CA ASP A 310 -4.20 -0.16 7.00
C ASP A 310 -3.98 -1.55 7.61
N ILE A 311 -4.43 -2.61 6.91
CA ILE A 311 -4.26 -4.02 7.32
C ILE A 311 -3.53 -4.74 6.18
N GLU A 312 -2.20 -4.73 6.22
CA GLU A 312 -1.36 -5.31 5.17
C GLU A 312 -1.67 -6.78 4.92
N ARG A 313 -1.93 -7.13 3.64
CA ARG A 313 -2.25 -8.49 3.17
C ARG A 313 -3.25 -9.19 4.08
N GLY A 314 -4.22 -8.45 4.55
CA GLY A 314 -5.11 -8.89 5.61
C GLY A 314 -6.57 -8.59 5.38
N VAL A 315 -7.38 -8.97 6.35
CA VAL A 315 -8.83 -8.76 6.34
C VAL A 315 -9.32 -8.37 7.72
N ALA A 316 -10.49 -7.72 7.78
CA ALA A 316 -11.26 -7.59 9.01
C ALA A 316 -12.11 -8.86 9.24
N ASP A 317 -12.35 -9.21 10.49
CA ASP A 317 -13.24 -10.33 10.88
C ASP A 317 -14.72 -9.92 10.90
N ALA A 318 -15.01 -8.65 11.09
CA ALA A 318 -16.36 -8.08 11.16
C ALA A 318 -16.45 -6.74 10.41
N ILE A 319 -17.65 -6.17 10.36
CA ILE A 319 -17.88 -4.81 9.88
C ILE A 319 -17.13 -3.84 10.81
N SER A 320 -16.23 -3.04 10.24
CA SER A 320 -15.55 -1.97 10.98
C SER A 320 -16.46 -0.74 11.09
N PRO A 321 -16.58 -0.10 12.26
CA PRO A 321 -17.30 1.16 12.39
C PRO A 321 -16.65 2.28 11.56
N ASP A 322 -15.32 2.28 11.49
CA ASP A 322 -14.51 3.21 10.72
C ASP A 322 -14.11 2.63 9.36
N PRO A 323 -13.97 3.46 8.32
CA PRO A 323 -13.34 3.03 7.07
C PRO A 323 -11.90 2.57 7.34
N TRP A 324 -11.49 1.54 6.65
CA TRP A 324 -10.13 0.98 6.72
C TRP A 324 -9.63 0.64 5.32
N GLN A 325 -8.35 0.31 5.20
CA GLN A 325 -7.75 -0.10 3.94
C GLN A 325 -7.06 -1.45 4.12
N THR A 326 -7.06 -2.26 3.07
CA THR A 326 -6.10 -3.35 2.89
C THR A 326 -5.18 -2.99 1.76
N ASP A 327 -3.89 -3.02 2.01
CA ASP A 327 -2.88 -3.04 0.98
C ASP A 327 -2.44 -4.47 0.68
N THR A 328 -2.32 -4.81 -0.59
CA THR A 328 -1.80 -6.10 -1.05
C THR A 328 -1.24 -6.01 -2.46
N SER A 329 -0.66 -7.10 -2.96
CA SER A 329 -0.10 -7.16 -4.31
C SER A 329 -0.70 -8.29 -5.12
N ILE A 330 -0.87 -8.09 -6.42
CA ILE A 330 -1.23 -9.17 -7.36
C ILE A 330 -0.10 -10.21 -7.45
N GLY A 331 1.14 -9.77 -7.37
CA GLY A 331 2.32 -10.63 -7.32
C GLY A 331 3.15 -10.42 -6.05
N ASP A 332 4.46 -10.34 -6.17
CA ASP A 332 5.33 -9.83 -5.10
C ASP A 332 5.23 -8.28 -5.04
N TRP A 333 5.85 -7.63 -4.04
CA TRP A 333 5.83 -6.18 -3.97
C TRP A 333 6.66 -5.56 -5.12
N PHE A 334 7.90 -5.98 -5.30
CA PHE A 334 8.72 -5.64 -6.46
C PHE A 334 8.79 -6.80 -7.45
N TYR A 335 9.08 -6.48 -8.71
CA TYR A 335 9.14 -7.45 -9.79
C TYR A 335 10.14 -8.58 -9.50
N CYS A 336 9.69 -9.81 -9.75
CA CYS A 336 10.51 -11.03 -9.70
C CYS A 336 10.24 -11.87 -10.93
N THR A 337 11.29 -12.27 -11.62
CA THR A 337 11.17 -13.16 -12.79
C THR A 337 10.46 -14.46 -12.42
N GLY A 338 9.46 -14.86 -13.21
CA GLY A 338 8.72 -16.10 -12.98
C GLY A 338 7.78 -16.07 -11.77
N GLN A 339 7.46 -14.92 -11.22
CA GLN A 339 6.51 -14.80 -10.11
C GLN A 339 5.11 -15.27 -10.50
N LYS A 340 4.38 -15.75 -9.52
CA LYS A 340 2.97 -16.12 -9.68
C LYS A 340 2.09 -14.93 -9.34
N TYR A 341 1.07 -14.72 -10.16
CA TYR A 341 0.05 -13.69 -9.95
C TYR A 341 -1.22 -14.27 -9.34
N LYS A 342 -1.87 -13.51 -8.44
CA LYS A 342 -3.23 -13.79 -8.00
C LYS A 342 -4.17 -13.72 -9.21
N PRO A 343 -5.01 -14.72 -9.47
CA PRO A 343 -5.99 -14.64 -10.55
C PRO A 343 -7.04 -13.56 -10.27
N ALA A 344 -7.62 -12.99 -11.32
CA ALA A 344 -8.63 -11.92 -11.22
C ALA A 344 -9.79 -12.27 -10.29
N GLY A 345 -10.26 -13.54 -10.32
CA GLY A 345 -11.33 -14.00 -9.45
C GLY A 345 -11.00 -13.96 -7.97
N GLU A 346 -9.74 -14.16 -7.58
CA GLU A 346 -9.29 -14.01 -6.20
C GLU A 346 -9.37 -12.53 -5.76
N VAL A 347 -8.84 -11.62 -6.59
CA VAL A 347 -8.87 -10.18 -6.34
C VAL A 347 -10.30 -9.66 -6.23
N ILE A 348 -11.21 -10.08 -7.10
CA ILE A 348 -12.62 -9.68 -7.11
C ILE A 348 -13.33 -10.15 -5.83
N ARG A 349 -13.13 -11.41 -5.42
CA ARG A 349 -13.73 -11.94 -4.19
C ARG A 349 -13.19 -11.24 -2.94
N MET A 350 -11.89 -10.96 -2.93
CA MET A 350 -11.24 -10.18 -1.88
C MET A 350 -11.83 -8.77 -1.81
N LEU A 351 -11.99 -8.08 -2.95
CA LEU A 351 -12.61 -6.75 -3.00
C LEU A 351 -14.03 -6.77 -2.43
N ALA A 352 -14.85 -7.74 -2.82
CA ALA A 352 -16.21 -7.88 -2.29
C ALA A 352 -16.23 -8.09 -0.77
N ASP A 353 -15.33 -8.92 -0.23
CA ASP A 353 -15.22 -9.15 1.21
C ASP A 353 -14.78 -7.89 1.97
N ILE A 354 -13.77 -7.19 1.48
CA ILE A 354 -13.24 -5.96 2.08
C ILE A 354 -14.33 -4.88 2.11
N VAL A 355 -15.00 -4.64 0.98
CA VAL A 355 -16.02 -3.59 0.86
C VAL A 355 -17.24 -3.88 1.73
N SER A 356 -17.66 -5.15 1.85
CA SER A 356 -18.76 -5.55 2.72
C SER A 356 -18.50 -5.27 4.21
N LYS A 357 -17.22 -5.10 4.60
CA LYS A 357 -16.76 -4.82 5.97
C LYS A 357 -16.28 -3.37 6.18
N ASN A 358 -16.71 -2.44 5.31
CA ASN A 358 -16.36 -1.01 5.32
C ASN A 358 -14.92 -0.69 4.88
N GLY A 359 -14.26 -1.59 4.17
CA GLY A 359 -12.88 -1.41 3.72
C GLY A 359 -12.73 -0.89 2.30
N ASN A 360 -11.52 -0.45 1.98
CA ASN A 360 -11.02 -0.15 0.64
C ASN A 360 -9.88 -1.13 0.30
N LEU A 361 -9.82 -1.59 -0.93
CA LEU A 361 -8.69 -2.37 -1.43
C LEU A 361 -7.71 -1.44 -2.17
N LEU A 362 -6.46 -1.40 -1.72
CA LEU A 362 -5.32 -0.82 -2.44
C LEU A 362 -4.46 -1.97 -2.95
N ILE A 363 -4.47 -2.22 -4.26
CA ILE A 363 -3.74 -3.35 -4.83
C ILE A 363 -2.54 -2.93 -5.65
N ASN A 364 -1.37 -3.48 -5.33
CA ASN A 364 -0.17 -3.25 -6.10
C ASN A 364 -0.19 -4.01 -7.43
N VAL A 365 0.05 -3.27 -8.51
CA VAL A 365 0.25 -3.78 -9.87
C VAL A 365 1.74 -3.79 -10.15
N VAL A 366 2.31 -4.99 -10.27
CA VAL A 366 3.76 -5.18 -10.36
C VAL A 366 4.27 -4.79 -11.74
N GLN A 367 5.15 -3.78 -11.78
CA GLN A 367 5.81 -3.30 -12.99
C GLN A 367 7.20 -3.91 -13.16
N THR A 368 7.59 -4.17 -14.41
CA THR A 368 8.96 -4.56 -14.74
C THR A 368 9.94 -3.41 -14.44
N PRO A 369 11.24 -3.66 -14.35
CA PRO A 369 12.23 -2.57 -14.21
C PRO A 369 12.14 -1.52 -15.31
N GLU A 370 11.73 -1.91 -16.51
CA GLU A 370 11.55 -1.03 -17.67
C GLU A 370 10.27 -0.17 -17.56
N GLY A 371 9.32 -0.55 -16.67
CA GLY A 371 8.13 0.21 -16.37
C GLY A 371 6.86 -0.22 -17.08
N ASP A 372 6.90 -1.30 -17.86
CA ASP A 372 5.72 -1.93 -18.46
C ASP A 372 5.16 -3.07 -17.58
N LEU A 373 4.11 -3.69 -18.04
CA LEU A 373 3.43 -4.83 -17.39
C LEU A 373 3.58 -6.09 -18.24
N GLU A 374 3.75 -7.23 -17.58
CA GLU A 374 3.73 -8.53 -18.25
C GLU A 374 2.34 -8.84 -18.84
N PRO A 375 2.26 -9.66 -19.92
CA PRO A 375 0.98 -10.03 -20.54
C PRO A 375 -0.04 -10.63 -19.57
N ASP A 376 0.40 -11.46 -18.64
CA ASP A 376 -0.48 -12.07 -17.63
C ASP A 376 -1.08 -11.00 -16.68
N MET A 377 -0.30 -9.99 -16.29
CA MET A 377 -0.79 -8.87 -15.50
C MET A 377 -1.84 -8.06 -16.27
N LEU A 378 -1.61 -7.79 -17.55
CA LEU A 378 -2.57 -7.10 -18.41
C LEU A 378 -3.89 -7.88 -18.53
N ALA A 379 -3.83 -9.20 -18.69
CA ALA A 379 -5.01 -10.06 -18.75
C ALA A 379 -5.81 -10.06 -17.43
N ILE A 380 -5.14 -10.06 -16.28
CA ILE A 380 -5.76 -9.96 -14.96
C ILE A 380 -6.49 -8.62 -14.80
N LEU A 381 -5.84 -7.52 -15.16
CA LEU A 381 -6.42 -6.19 -15.06
C LEU A 381 -7.64 -6.02 -15.98
N ASP A 382 -7.60 -6.58 -17.19
CA ASP A 382 -8.74 -6.55 -18.13
C ASP A 382 -9.94 -7.36 -17.61
N GLN A 383 -9.71 -8.52 -16.99
CA GLN A 383 -10.77 -9.31 -16.34
C GLN A 383 -11.39 -8.57 -15.15
N ILE A 384 -10.58 -7.94 -14.30
CA ILE A 384 -11.07 -7.10 -13.18
C ILE A 384 -11.90 -5.95 -13.74
N GLY A 385 -11.41 -5.25 -14.76
CA GLY A 385 -12.10 -4.13 -15.40
C GLY A 385 -13.44 -4.53 -16.03
N SER A 386 -13.48 -5.68 -16.69
CA SER A 386 -14.70 -6.23 -17.28
C SER A 386 -15.74 -6.55 -16.20
N TRP A 387 -15.32 -7.12 -15.08
CA TRP A 387 -16.21 -7.38 -13.95
C TRP A 387 -16.72 -6.09 -13.31
N MET A 388 -15.83 -5.11 -13.09
CA MET A 388 -16.17 -3.81 -12.50
C MET A 388 -17.11 -2.98 -13.38
N ALA A 389 -17.02 -3.10 -14.70
CA ALA A 389 -17.92 -2.43 -15.63
C ALA A 389 -19.38 -2.89 -15.47
N ILE A 390 -19.59 -4.16 -15.09
CA ILE A 390 -20.91 -4.75 -14.87
C ILE A 390 -21.38 -4.53 -13.43
N ASN A 391 -20.51 -4.76 -12.45
CA ASN A 391 -20.88 -4.92 -11.05
C ASN A 391 -20.46 -3.74 -10.15
N GLY A 392 -19.83 -2.71 -10.71
CA GLY A 392 -19.26 -1.59 -9.95
C GLY A 392 -20.29 -0.81 -9.11
N GLU A 393 -21.58 -0.83 -9.45
CA GLU A 393 -22.60 -0.19 -8.62
C GLU A 393 -22.75 -0.83 -7.24
N ALA A 394 -22.39 -2.12 -7.09
CA ALA A 394 -22.39 -2.81 -5.81
C ALA A 394 -21.10 -2.60 -4.98
N ILE A 395 -20.13 -1.90 -5.55
CA ILE A 395 -18.84 -1.62 -4.95
C ILE A 395 -18.72 -0.14 -4.61
N TYR A 396 -18.76 0.74 -5.63
CA TYR A 396 -18.54 2.18 -5.44
C TYR A 396 -19.69 2.85 -4.70
N ALA A 397 -19.34 3.83 -3.85
CA ALA A 397 -20.31 4.62 -3.08
C ALA A 397 -21.28 3.78 -2.23
N THR A 398 -20.92 2.51 -1.95
CA THR A 398 -21.72 1.65 -1.08
C THR A 398 -21.33 1.79 0.39
N ARG A 399 -22.19 1.25 1.24
CA ARG A 399 -21.99 1.13 2.69
C ARG A 399 -22.17 -0.33 3.11
N PRO A 400 -21.59 -0.77 4.23
CA PRO A 400 -21.90 -2.07 4.79
C PRO A 400 -23.41 -2.18 5.07
N TRP A 401 -23.94 -3.37 4.90
CA TRP A 401 -25.26 -3.69 5.41
C TRP A 401 -25.19 -4.06 6.90
N GLN A 402 -26.30 -4.50 7.50
CA GLN A 402 -26.36 -4.89 8.93
C GLN A 402 -25.47 -6.10 9.25
N VAL A 403 -25.27 -6.99 8.25
CA VAL A 403 -24.31 -8.10 8.27
C VAL A 403 -23.46 -8.07 7.01
N PHE A 404 -22.18 -8.44 7.11
CA PHE A 404 -21.29 -8.37 5.95
C PHE A 404 -21.52 -9.50 4.93
N GLY A 405 -22.13 -10.61 5.35
CA GLY A 405 -22.31 -11.74 4.44
C GLY A 405 -22.77 -13.02 5.11
N GLU A 406 -22.87 -14.07 4.30
CA GLU A 406 -23.10 -15.44 4.73
C GLU A 406 -21.95 -16.34 4.29
N ARG A 407 -21.64 -17.33 5.11
CA ARG A 407 -20.68 -18.40 4.81
C ARG A 407 -21.29 -19.77 5.15
N PRO A 408 -20.80 -20.87 4.55
CA PRO A 408 -21.14 -22.21 5.00
C PRO A 408 -20.85 -22.39 6.49
N SER A 409 -21.70 -23.11 7.21
CA SER A 409 -21.54 -23.35 8.65
C SER A 409 -20.29 -24.17 9.01
N ASP A 410 -19.78 -24.92 8.06
CA ASP A 410 -18.57 -25.74 8.14
C ASP A 410 -17.30 -25.00 7.63
N ALA A 411 -17.44 -23.75 7.17
CA ALA A 411 -16.30 -22.97 6.73
C ALA A 411 -15.43 -22.56 7.92
N PRO A 412 -14.08 -22.59 7.79
CA PRO A 412 -13.19 -22.13 8.84
C PRO A 412 -13.47 -20.69 9.25
N GLU A 413 -13.35 -20.40 10.54
CA GLU A 413 -13.45 -19.04 11.04
C GLU A 413 -12.35 -18.16 10.43
N VAL A 414 -12.73 -16.95 9.98
CA VAL A 414 -11.78 -15.95 9.48
C VAL A 414 -11.37 -15.07 10.65
N LYS A 415 -10.09 -15.14 11.03
CA LYS A 415 -9.51 -14.21 11.99
C LYS A 415 -8.95 -12.99 11.25
N GLY A 416 -9.39 -11.82 11.64
CA GLY A 416 -8.87 -10.55 11.12
C GLY A 416 -7.40 -10.34 11.49
N GLY A 417 -6.74 -9.42 10.77
CA GLY A 417 -5.36 -9.04 11.02
C GLY A 417 -4.47 -9.08 9.79
N HIS A 418 -3.22 -8.68 9.98
CA HIS A 418 -2.21 -8.64 8.92
C HIS A 418 -1.80 -10.04 8.45
N PHE A 419 -1.37 -10.16 7.19
CA PHE A 419 -0.78 -11.37 6.57
C PHE A 419 -1.65 -12.63 6.67
N ASN A 420 -2.97 -12.49 6.59
CA ASN A 420 -3.91 -13.61 6.63
C ASN A 420 -4.80 -13.74 5.39
N GLU A 421 -4.60 -12.92 4.35
CA GLU A 421 -5.38 -12.97 3.09
C GLU A 421 -5.37 -14.37 2.44
N GLY A 422 -4.24 -15.06 2.45
CA GLY A 422 -4.09 -16.39 1.86
C GLY A 422 -4.73 -17.53 2.67
N LYS A 423 -5.30 -17.25 3.83
CA LYS A 423 -5.98 -18.25 4.69
C LYS A 423 -7.47 -18.36 4.41
N ILE A 424 -8.01 -17.51 3.53
CA ILE A 424 -9.43 -17.44 3.24
C ILE A 424 -9.70 -18.09 1.89
N ALA A 425 -10.33 -19.26 1.91
CA ALA A 425 -10.87 -19.87 0.70
C ALA A 425 -12.33 -19.46 0.54
N TYR A 426 -12.63 -18.68 -0.49
CA TYR A 426 -13.98 -18.32 -0.87
C TYR A 426 -14.58 -19.38 -1.80
N THR A 427 -15.86 -19.70 -1.59
CA THR A 427 -16.61 -20.69 -2.37
C THR A 427 -17.82 -20.06 -3.04
N ALA A 428 -18.51 -20.80 -3.93
CA ALA A 428 -19.78 -20.39 -4.53
C ALA A 428 -20.93 -20.26 -3.50
N LYS A 429 -20.74 -20.74 -2.27
CA LYS A 429 -21.72 -20.63 -1.17
C LYS A 429 -21.47 -19.38 -0.30
N ASP A 430 -20.36 -18.68 -0.50
CA ASP A 430 -20.07 -17.45 0.22
C ASP A 430 -20.81 -16.27 -0.44
N ILE A 431 -21.48 -15.46 0.38
CA ILE A 431 -22.21 -14.27 -0.04
C ILE A 431 -21.66 -13.07 0.73
N ARG A 432 -21.61 -11.91 0.06
CA ARG A 432 -21.33 -10.63 0.69
C ARG A 432 -22.45 -9.64 0.44
N PHE A 433 -22.62 -8.71 1.37
CA PHE A 433 -23.67 -7.69 1.30
C PHE A 433 -23.09 -6.29 1.33
N THR A 434 -23.61 -5.43 0.48
CA THR A 434 -23.42 -3.98 0.54
C THR A 434 -24.77 -3.29 0.30
N THR A 435 -24.89 -2.03 0.66
CA THR A 435 -26.08 -1.23 0.37
C THR A 435 -25.72 0.01 -0.45
N SER A 436 -26.67 0.51 -1.24
CA SER A 436 -26.58 1.86 -1.78
C SER A 436 -26.47 2.88 -0.63
N LYS A 437 -25.91 4.04 -0.93
CA LYS A 437 -25.68 5.10 0.04
C LYS A 437 -26.97 5.60 0.72
N ASP A 438 -28.09 5.57 0.01
CA ASP A 438 -29.42 5.92 0.50
C ASP A 438 -30.15 4.75 1.20
N GLY A 439 -29.52 3.59 1.28
CA GLY A 439 -30.05 2.40 1.94
C GLY A 439 -31.22 1.71 1.22
N LYS A 440 -31.60 2.13 0.01
CA LYS A 440 -32.78 1.61 -0.70
C LYS A 440 -32.49 0.35 -1.52
N THR A 441 -31.26 0.10 -1.84
CA THR A 441 -30.83 -1.08 -2.61
C THR A 441 -29.88 -1.92 -1.78
N LEU A 442 -30.19 -3.19 -1.60
CA LEU A 442 -29.29 -4.21 -1.08
C LEU A 442 -28.62 -4.93 -2.24
N TYR A 443 -27.31 -4.97 -2.25
CA TYR A 443 -26.53 -5.76 -3.18
C TYR A 443 -26.12 -7.07 -2.51
N VAL A 444 -26.47 -8.18 -3.17
CA VAL A 444 -26.08 -9.54 -2.78
C VAL A 444 -25.01 -10.01 -3.74
N ILE A 445 -23.80 -10.14 -3.26
CA ILE A 445 -22.62 -10.53 -4.04
C ILE A 445 -22.34 -12.00 -3.79
N ALA A 446 -22.76 -12.89 -4.69
CA ALA A 446 -22.42 -14.31 -4.66
C ALA A 446 -20.99 -14.50 -5.18
N LEU A 447 -20.10 -15.08 -4.35
CA LEU A 447 -18.67 -15.23 -4.67
C LEU A 447 -18.38 -16.40 -5.64
N GLY A 448 -19.41 -16.99 -6.22
CA GLY A 448 -19.36 -17.96 -7.29
C GLY A 448 -20.75 -18.29 -7.79
N TRP A 449 -20.86 -19.00 -8.91
CA TRP A 449 -22.14 -19.44 -9.46
C TRP A 449 -22.59 -20.71 -8.74
N PRO A 450 -23.83 -20.78 -8.21
CA PRO A 450 -24.31 -21.99 -7.53
C PRO A 450 -24.43 -23.16 -8.50
N GLU A 451 -23.84 -24.30 -8.13
CA GLU A 451 -23.78 -25.49 -9.00
C GLU A 451 -25.14 -26.04 -9.38
N ASN A 452 -26.12 -25.96 -8.49
CA ASN A 452 -27.51 -26.41 -8.71
C ASN A 452 -28.41 -25.31 -9.29
N GLY A 453 -27.85 -24.16 -9.69
CA GLY A 453 -28.59 -23.04 -10.23
C GLY A 453 -29.46 -22.29 -9.20
N GLN A 454 -29.33 -22.56 -7.90
CA GLN A 454 -30.10 -21.89 -6.86
C GLN A 454 -29.19 -21.17 -5.86
N LEU A 455 -29.39 -19.86 -5.69
CA LEU A 455 -28.77 -19.07 -4.67
C LEU A 455 -29.69 -18.95 -3.45
N VAL A 456 -29.26 -19.49 -2.31
CA VAL A 456 -30.03 -19.50 -1.06
C VAL A 456 -29.47 -18.48 -0.11
N ILE A 457 -30.29 -17.50 0.31
CA ILE A 457 -29.90 -16.36 1.15
C ILE A 457 -30.74 -16.39 2.43
N ARG A 458 -30.15 -16.91 3.51
CA ARG A 458 -30.84 -17.11 4.79
C ARG A 458 -31.15 -15.81 5.52
N SER A 459 -30.25 -14.84 5.43
CA SER A 459 -30.43 -13.50 6.02
C SER A 459 -31.66 -12.77 5.51
N LEU A 460 -32.17 -13.17 4.35
CA LEU A 460 -33.34 -12.58 3.69
C LEU A 460 -34.61 -13.43 3.83
N ALA A 461 -34.68 -14.37 4.78
CA ALA A 461 -35.89 -15.15 5.06
C ALA A 461 -37.08 -14.24 5.41
N ARG A 462 -38.30 -14.70 5.11
CA ARG A 462 -39.52 -14.00 5.53
C ARG A 462 -39.59 -13.92 7.07
N GLY A 463 -39.80 -12.72 7.59
CA GLY A 463 -39.81 -12.48 9.03
C GLY A 463 -38.42 -12.31 9.66
N SER A 464 -37.35 -12.28 8.85
CA SER A 464 -36.02 -11.90 9.33
C SER A 464 -36.03 -10.48 9.91
N ALA A 465 -35.44 -10.30 11.09
CA ALA A 465 -35.27 -8.97 11.70
C ALA A 465 -34.41 -8.03 10.86
N LEU A 466 -33.56 -8.58 9.99
CA LEU A 466 -32.71 -7.79 9.08
C LEU A 466 -33.49 -7.15 7.93
N VAL A 467 -34.60 -7.77 7.49
CA VAL A 467 -35.52 -7.25 6.46
C VAL A 467 -36.95 -7.60 6.84
N PRO A 468 -37.58 -6.81 7.74
CA PRO A 468 -38.92 -7.13 8.23
C PRO A 468 -40.01 -6.96 7.17
N GLY A 469 -39.78 -6.12 6.15
CA GLY A 469 -40.73 -5.84 5.06
C GLY A 469 -40.63 -6.77 3.88
N GLU A 470 -41.46 -6.51 2.85
CA GLU A 470 -41.35 -7.18 1.57
C GLU A 470 -40.15 -6.67 0.77
N LEU A 471 -39.61 -7.54 -0.06
CA LEU A 471 -38.52 -7.19 -0.98
C LEU A 471 -39.13 -6.59 -2.27
N GLY A 472 -38.45 -5.57 -2.79
CA GLY A 472 -38.78 -5.01 -4.11
C GLY A 472 -38.23 -5.86 -5.26
N ALA A 473 -38.12 -5.24 -6.42
CA ALA A 473 -37.63 -5.91 -7.64
C ALA A 473 -36.19 -6.44 -7.42
N ILE A 474 -35.95 -7.63 -8.02
CA ILE A 474 -34.65 -8.31 -8.00
C ILE A 474 -34.06 -8.25 -9.41
N ARG A 475 -32.84 -7.74 -9.54
CA ARG A 475 -32.11 -7.70 -10.82
C ARG A 475 -30.76 -8.43 -10.66
N LEU A 476 -30.38 -9.24 -11.63
CA LEU A 476 -29.00 -9.73 -11.76
C LEU A 476 -28.23 -8.73 -12.64
N LEU A 477 -27.17 -8.13 -12.10
CA LEU A 477 -26.39 -7.14 -12.85
C LEU A 477 -25.78 -7.77 -14.11
N GLY A 478 -25.82 -7.02 -15.21
CA GLY A 478 -25.38 -7.50 -16.53
C GLY A 478 -26.32 -8.48 -17.22
N SER A 479 -27.53 -8.75 -16.66
CA SER A 479 -28.54 -9.62 -17.25
C SER A 479 -29.86 -8.87 -17.45
N THR A 480 -30.56 -9.18 -18.53
CA THR A 480 -31.94 -8.75 -18.80
C THR A 480 -32.97 -9.81 -18.44
N ALA A 481 -32.52 -10.98 -17.96
CA ALA A 481 -33.41 -12.07 -17.60
C ALA A 481 -34.28 -11.70 -16.38
N GLU A 482 -35.55 -12.06 -16.42
CA GLU A 482 -36.42 -12.01 -15.25
C GLU A 482 -35.95 -13.02 -14.21
N ILE A 483 -35.84 -12.59 -12.96
CA ILE A 483 -35.28 -13.38 -11.85
C ILE A 483 -36.43 -13.99 -11.04
N ALA A 484 -36.59 -15.31 -11.15
CA ALA A 484 -37.53 -16.05 -10.33
C ALA A 484 -36.98 -16.22 -8.90
N ALA A 485 -37.76 -15.85 -7.90
CA ALA A 485 -37.41 -15.94 -6.50
C ALA A 485 -38.57 -16.42 -5.64
N GLN A 486 -38.26 -17.22 -4.62
CA GLN A 486 -39.19 -17.66 -3.60
C GLN A 486 -38.67 -17.29 -2.23
N ARG A 487 -39.48 -16.62 -1.41
CA ARG A 487 -39.13 -16.21 -0.05
C ARG A 487 -40.04 -16.92 0.95
N ASP A 488 -39.45 -17.71 1.83
CA ASP A 488 -40.15 -18.41 2.90
C ASP A 488 -39.52 -18.08 4.29
N GLY A 489 -39.96 -18.78 5.33
CA GLY A 489 -39.43 -18.57 6.71
C GLY A 489 -37.99 -19.06 6.91
N GLN A 490 -37.34 -19.66 5.91
CA GLN A 490 -35.99 -20.20 6.00
C GLN A 490 -34.98 -19.36 5.18
N ALA A 491 -35.39 -18.88 4.01
CA ALA A 491 -34.50 -18.17 3.09
C ALA A 491 -35.26 -17.38 2.01
N LEU A 492 -34.51 -16.55 1.31
CA LEU A 492 -34.81 -16.15 -0.07
C LEU A 492 -34.04 -17.08 -1.01
N THR A 493 -34.75 -17.86 -1.82
CA THR A 493 -34.15 -18.73 -2.84
C THR A 493 -34.35 -18.11 -4.22
N ILE A 494 -33.24 -17.86 -4.92
CA ILE A 494 -33.22 -17.26 -6.26
C ILE A 494 -32.82 -18.33 -7.26
N THR A 495 -33.64 -18.50 -8.31
CA THR A 495 -33.28 -19.34 -9.46
C THR A 495 -32.42 -18.51 -10.41
N MET A 496 -31.15 -18.89 -10.52
CA MET A 496 -30.22 -18.21 -11.41
C MET A 496 -30.51 -18.54 -12.87
N PRO A 497 -30.40 -17.56 -13.79
CA PRO A 497 -30.64 -17.82 -15.21
C PRO A 497 -29.60 -18.76 -15.81
N ALA A 498 -29.91 -19.36 -16.96
CA ALA A 498 -29.01 -20.31 -17.63
C ALA A 498 -27.70 -19.62 -18.11
N THR A 499 -27.78 -18.35 -18.45
CA THR A 499 -26.61 -17.58 -18.95
C THR A 499 -26.02 -16.74 -17.86
N ARG A 500 -24.69 -16.89 -17.64
CA ARG A 500 -23.92 -16.06 -16.70
C ARG A 500 -23.60 -14.71 -17.35
N PRO A 501 -23.84 -13.58 -16.67
CA PRO A 501 -23.56 -12.26 -17.23
C PRO A 501 -22.09 -11.88 -17.23
N CYS A 502 -21.28 -12.52 -16.40
CA CYS A 502 -19.85 -12.29 -16.22
C CYS A 502 -19.17 -13.53 -15.63
N GLU A 503 -17.89 -13.41 -15.31
CA GLU A 503 -17.11 -14.43 -14.60
C GLU A 503 -16.87 -14.04 -13.12
N HIS A 504 -16.39 -14.98 -12.32
CA HIS A 504 -15.86 -14.86 -10.97
C HIS A 504 -16.86 -14.66 -9.84
N ALA A 505 -17.65 -13.58 -9.83
CA ALA A 505 -18.66 -13.29 -8.82
C ALA A 505 -19.87 -12.60 -9.47
N TYR A 506 -21.04 -12.70 -8.82
CA TYR A 506 -22.33 -12.32 -9.44
C TYR A 506 -23.13 -11.46 -8.46
N VAL A 507 -23.71 -10.39 -8.95
CA VAL A 507 -24.38 -9.41 -8.09
C VAL A 507 -25.87 -9.35 -8.41
N LEU A 508 -26.68 -9.53 -7.36
CA LEU A 508 -28.09 -9.21 -7.42
C LEU A 508 -28.34 -7.89 -6.68
N ALA A 509 -29.12 -7.01 -7.29
CA ALA A 509 -29.61 -5.78 -6.68
C ALA A 509 -31.08 -5.95 -6.30
N LEU A 510 -31.39 -5.74 -5.02
CA LEU A 510 -32.71 -5.93 -4.45
C LEU A 510 -33.20 -4.60 -3.86
N GLY A 511 -34.40 -4.19 -4.22
CA GLY A 511 -35.09 -3.10 -3.52
C GLY A 511 -35.44 -3.53 -2.09
N ILE A 512 -35.10 -2.70 -1.11
CA ILE A 512 -35.49 -2.89 0.29
C ILE A 512 -36.27 -1.66 0.76
N CYS A 513 -37.45 -1.88 1.36
CA CYS A 513 -38.16 -0.84 2.07
C CYS A 513 -37.64 -0.82 3.53
N GLN A 514 -37.13 0.32 3.95
CA GLN A 514 -36.76 0.54 5.36
C GLN A 514 -37.99 0.72 6.24
#